data_05e244944ca8af5d15848bb0831df128
#
_entry.id   05e244944ca8af5d15848bb0831df128
#
_cell.length_a   1.000
_cell.length_b   1.000
_cell.length_c   1.000
_cell.angle_alpha   90.00
_cell.angle_beta   90.00
_cell.angle_gamma   90.00
#
_symmetry.space_group_name_H-M   'P 1'
#
loop_
_entity.id
_entity.type
_entity.pdbx_description
1 polymer ?
#
loop_
_entity_poly.entity_id
_entity_poly.type
_entity_poly.pdbx_seq_one_letter_code
_entity_poly.pdbx_strand_id
1 'polypeptide(L)'
;IVLLGKTGTGKSSAGNTIICNFVFKSGMSSKSITSHCQRHLTTVEDRIISVIDTPGMFDTSMSEEQLKAEIAKCVYMSAPGPHVFLLVMRLDARYTNEEKNTVKWIQENFGEEATRYTIILFTRGDQLKGQTLDDYISENNDLKALVNERGDRYHLFNNENMKKRSQVTELLEKIEKMVKENGGQHYTNEMYKKAQDEIKWEAQKQRAKGYGRTALEVIGGGTVVAVAVAVAGGAGAVVAAAGRAAATVGAAVLGAAKAGLKL
;
A
#
# COMPACT_ATOMS: atom_id res chain seq x y z
N ILE A 1 -3.97 -1.12 -0.86
CA ILE A 1 -3.49 -0.48 -2.10
C ILE A 1 -1.98 -0.68 -2.17
N VAL A 2 -1.46 -1.26 -3.25
CA VAL A 2 -0.02 -1.41 -3.52
C VAL A 2 0.34 -0.56 -4.74
N LEU A 3 1.33 0.32 -4.59
CA LEU A 3 1.80 1.21 -5.66
C LEU A 3 2.98 0.55 -6.38
N LEU A 4 2.84 0.29 -7.67
CA LEU A 4 3.83 -0.34 -8.54
C LEU A 4 4.19 0.59 -9.71
N GLY A 5 5.38 0.49 -10.25
CA GLY A 5 5.84 1.28 -11.41
C GLY A 5 7.31 1.63 -11.35
N LYS A 6 7.82 2.22 -12.42
CA LYS A 6 9.24 2.63 -12.54
C LYS A 6 9.65 3.66 -11.50
N THR A 7 10.95 3.82 -11.32
CA THR A 7 11.51 4.96 -10.60
C THR A 7 11.08 6.27 -11.27
N GLY A 8 10.67 7.25 -10.45
CA GLY A 8 10.27 8.57 -10.95
C GLY A 8 8.86 8.69 -11.51
N THR A 9 8.03 7.63 -11.51
CA THR A 9 6.63 7.71 -12.00
C THR A 9 5.68 8.43 -11.07
N GLY A 10 6.12 8.79 -9.85
CA GLY A 10 5.29 9.51 -8.88
C GLY A 10 4.51 8.61 -7.93
N LYS A 11 4.94 7.36 -7.68
CA LYS A 11 4.31 6.43 -6.72
C LYS A 11 4.16 7.03 -5.34
N SER A 12 5.25 7.48 -4.73
CA SER A 12 5.25 8.10 -3.41
C SER A 12 4.37 9.36 -3.36
N SER A 13 4.39 10.17 -4.43
CA SER A 13 3.50 11.34 -4.54
C SER A 13 2.04 10.94 -4.66
N ALA A 14 1.72 9.89 -5.43
CA ALA A 14 0.37 9.36 -5.53
C ALA A 14 -0.11 8.79 -4.19
N GLY A 15 0.76 8.09 -3.47
CA GLY A 15 0.49 7.65 -2.10
C GLY A 15 0.16 8.81 -1.16
N ASN A 16 0.96 9.88 -1.20
CA ASN A 16 0.71 11.10 -0.44
C ASN A 16 -0.62 11.77 -0.82
N THR A 17 -0.98 11.76 -2.11
CA THR A 17 -2.26 12.27 -2.60
C THR A 17 -3.43 11.47 -2.04
N ILE A 18 -3.35 10.13 -2.02
CA ILE A 18 -4.37 9.25 -1.43
C ILE A 18 -4.53 9.57 0.06
N ILE A 19 -3.43 9.63 0.79
CA ILE A 19 -3.37 9.86 2.24
C ILE A 19 -3.75 11.30 2.61
N CYS A 20 -3.61 12.26 1.67
CA CYS A 20 -3.72 13.70 1.90
C CYS A 20 -2.69 14.23 2.92
N ASN A 21 -1.51 13.63 2.95
CA ASN A 21 -0.40 14.03 3.81
C ASN A 21 0.94 13.62 3.19
N PHE A 22 2.00 14.34 3.51
CA PHE A 22 3.37 14.02 3.09
C PHE A 22 3.99 12.98 4.02
N VAL A 23 3.63 11.72 3.81
CA VAL A 23 4.11 10.57 4.60
C VAL A 23 5.28 9.90 3.90
N PHE A 24 5.14 9.64 2.61
CA PHE A 24 6.20 9.06 1.80
C PHE A 24 7.12 10.16 1.29
N LYS A 25 8.43 9.93 1.43
CA LYS A 25 9.42 10.87 0.89
C LYS A 25 9.31 10.91 -0.64
N SER A 26 9.00 12.07 -1.17
CA SER A 26 8.83 12.29 -2.61
C SER A 26 9.52 13.59 -3.04
N GLY A 27 9.92 13.66 -4.30
CA GLY A 27 10.56 14.86 -4.85
C GLY A 27 11.28 14.57 -6.16
N MET A 28 11.82 15.61 -6.78
CA MET A 28 12.70 15.48 -7.94
C MET A 28 14.09 15.03 -7.46
N SER A 29 14.57 13.93 -8.02
CA SER A 29 15.92 13.42 -7.74
C SER A 29 16.43 12.67 -8.97
N SER A 30 17.74 12.74 -9.21
CA SER A 30 18.42 11.92 -10.21
C SER A 30 18.65 10.48 -9.77
N LYS A 31 18.39 10.19 -8.48
CA LYS A 31 18.49 8.85 -7.89
C LYS A 31 17.13 8.43 -7.34
N SER A 32 16.92 7.13 -7.18
CA SER A 32 15.75 6.61 -6.50
C SER A 32 15.68 7.16 -5.07
N ILE A 33 14.51 7.66 -4.68
CA ILE A 33 14.27 8.18 -3.34
C ILE A 33 13.78 7.06 -2.42
N THR A 34 12.97 6.17 -2.96
CA THR A 34 12.38 5.04 -2.23
C THR A 34 13.27 3.81 -2.42
N SER A 35 14.01 3.41 -1.40
CA SER A 35 14.87 2.23 -1.39
C SER A 35 14.21 1.01 -0.75
N HIS A 36 13.16 1.20 0.02
CA HIS A 36 12.45 0.15 0.77
C HIS A 36 10.96 0.32 0.67
N CYS A 37 10.24 -0.80 0.74
CA CYS A 37 8.78 -0.78 0.86
C CYS A 37 8.36 -0.09 2.17
N GLN A 38 7.36 0.78 2.08
CA GLN A 38 6.80 1.49 3.23
C GLN A 38 5.28 1.32 3.22
N ARG A 39 4.71 1.11 4.41
CA ARG A 39 3.26 0.99 4.60
C ARG A 39 2.76 2.14 5.46
N HIS A 40 1.66 2.73 5.07
CA HIS A 40 0.92 3.69 5.89
C HIS A 40 -0.56 3.31 5.96
N LEU A 41 -1.12 3.38 7.18
CA LEU A 41 -2.54 3.22 7.44
C LEU A 41 -3.17 4.58 7.64
N THR A 42 -4.30 4.82 7.00
CA THR A 42 -5.05 6.07 7.13
C THR A 42 -6.55 5.80 7.03
N THR A 43 -7.35 6.75 7.45
CA THR A 43 -8.80 6.74 7.22
C THR A 43 -9.15 7.80 6.18
N VAL A 44 -9.81 7.38 5.11
CA VAL A 44 -10.33 8.25 4.05
C VAL A 44 -11.80 7.95 3.87
N GLU A 45 -12.66 8.94 4.06
CA GLU A 45 -14.13 8.80 3.93
C GLU A 45 -14.66 7.58 4.70
N ASP A 46 -14.30 7.48 5.99
CA ASP A 46 -14.65 6.40 6.92
C ASP A 46 -14.14 5.00 6.54
N ARG A 47 -13.29 4.90 5.52
CA ARG A 47 -12.62 3.66 5.11
C ARG A 47 -11.20 3.60 5.67
N ILE A 48 -10.84 2.50 6.31
CA ILE A 48 -9.45 2.24 6.70
C ILE A 48 -8.68 1.77 5.46
N ILE A 49 -7.72 2.56 5.04
CA ILE A 49 -6.92 2.30 3.83
C ILE A 49 -5.46 2.07 4.22
N SER A 50 -4.90 0.96 3.73
CA SER A 50 -3.46 0.70 3.78
C SER A 50 -2.85 1.02 2.42
N VAL A 51 -1.91 1.95 2.39
CA VAL A 51 -1.13 2.30 1.20
C VAL A 51 0.29 1.80 1.38
N ILE A 52 0.77 1.05 0.38
CA ILE A 52 2.13 0.50 0.36
C ILE A 52 2.87 1.12 -0.81
N ASP A 53 3.87 1.95 -0.49
CA ASP A 53 4.81 2.51 -1.46
C ASP A 53 5.98 1.56 -1.65
N THR A 54 6.31 1.27 -2.92
CA THR A 54 7.38 0.33 -3.27
C THR A 54 8.55 1.03 -3.93
N PRO A 55 9.76 0.47 -3.85
CA PRO A 55 10.88 0.89 -4.69
C PRO A 55 10.51 0.88 -6.17
N GLY A 56 11.19 1.70 -6.95
CA GLY A 56 11.00 1.68 -8.40
C GLY A 56 11.40 0.35 -9.01
N MET A 57 10.53 -0.22 -9.83
CA MET A 57 10.89 -1.36 -10.67
C MET A 57 11.95 -0.91 -11.68
N PHE A 58 12.89 -1.78 -12.00
CA PHE A 58 14.04 -1.49 -12.87
C PHE A 58 14.95 -0.38 -12.32
N ASP A 59 14.99 -0.21 -11.00
CA ASP A 59 15.97 0.67 -10.38
C ASP A 59 17.36 0.06 -10.52
N THR A 60 18.20 0.68 -11.35
CA THR A 60 19.56 0.21 -11.63
C THR A 60 20.48 0.29 -10.41
N SER A 61 20.05 0.93 -9.34
CA SER A 61 20.80 1.00 -8.07
C SER A 61 20.60 -0.23 -7.17
N MET A 62 19.65 -1.12 -7.51
CA MET A 62 19.33 -2.33 -6.75
C MET A 62 19.73 -3.58 -7.52
N SER A 63 20.29 -4.57 -6.82
CA SER A 63 20.49 -5.89 -7.40
C SER A 63 19.15 -6.65 -7.51
N GLU A 64 19.13 -7.70 -8.34
CA GLU A 64 17.94 -8.53 -8.49
C GLU A 64 17.50 -9.19 -7.16
N GLU A 65 18.49 -9.61 -6.35
CA GLU A 65 18.25 -10.19 -5.02
C GLU A 65 17.64 -9.15 -4.07
N GLN A 66 18.12 -7.92 -4.10
CA GLN A 66 17.57 -6.82 -3.30
C GLN A 66 16.12 -6.52 -3.71
N LEU A 67 15.84 -6.48 -5.01
CA LEU A 67 14.49 -6.26 -5.52
C LEU A 67 13.55 -7.40 -5.09
N LYS A 68 13.98 -8.66 -5.21
CA LYS A 68 13.20 -9.83 -4.73
C LYS A 68 12.90 -9.75 -3.23
N ALA A 69 13.89 -9.33 -2.43
CA ALA A 69 13.68 -9.14 -0.98
C ALA A 69 12.67 -8.04 -0.67
N GLU A 70 12.68 -6.92 -1.40
CA GLU A 70 11.70 -5.85 -1.23
C GLU A 70 10.30 -6.28 -1.67
N ILE A 71 10.17 -7.09 -2.72
CA ILE A 71 8.88 -7.67 -3.12
C ILE A 71 8.34 -8.57 -2.02
N ALA A 72 9.16 -9.43 -1.45
CA ALA A 72 8.75 -10.29 -0.33
C ALA A 72 8.22 -9.46 0.86
N LYS A 73 8.90 -8.34 1.18
CA LYS A 73 8.40 -7.39 2.19
C LYS A 73 7.07 -6.76 1.80
N CYS A 74 6.91 -6.36 0.53
CA CYS A 74 5.65 -5.81 0.02
C CYS A 74 4.51 -6.81 0.18
N VAL A 75 4.73 -8.09 -0.18
CA VAL A 75 3.76 -9.18 0.01
C VAL A 75 3.39 -9.31 1.48
N TYR A 76 4.36 -9.36 2.37
CA TYR A 76 4.13 -9.46 3.81
C TYR A 76 3.34 -8.27 4.36
N MET A 77 3.68 -7.04 3.96
CA MET A 77 3.00 -5.82 4.38
C MET A 77 1.57 -5.71 3.86
N SER A 78 1.26 -6.32 2.70
CA SER A 78 -0.06 -6.30 2.08
C SER A 78 -0.90 -7.54 2.35
N ALA A 79 -0.39 -8.50 3.16
CA ALA A 79 -1.18 -9.66 3.57
C ALA A 79 -2.50 -9.24 4.26
N PRO A 80 -3.60 -9.96 4.01
CA PRO A 80 -3.78 -11.22 3.30
C PRO A 80 -3.73 -11.14 1.77
N GLY A 81 -3.68 -9.94 1.22
CA GLY A 81 -3.59 -9.61 -0.18
C GLY A 81 -4.11 -8.20 -0.46
N PRO A 82 -3.66 -7.53 -1.50
CA PRO A 82 -4.12 -6.20 -1.85
C PRO A 82 -5.49 -6.26 -2.54
N HIS A 83 -6.30 -5.23 -2.33
CA HIS A 83 -7.52 -5.03 -3.09
C HIS A 83 -7.23 -4.43 -4.47
N VAL A 84 -6.10 -3.76 -4.62
CA VAL A 84 -5.67 -3.16 -5.88
C VAL A 84 -4.15 -3.02 -5.95
N PHE A 85 -3.62 -3.30 -7.13
CA PHE A 85 -2.31 -2.86 -7.59
C PHE A 85 -2.52 -1.60 -8.45
N LEU A 86 -1.94 -0.48 -8.04
CA LEU A 86 -1.91 0.74 -8.86
C LEU A 86 -0.62 0.76 -9.67
N LEU A 87 -0.74 0.50 -10.96
CA LEU A 87 0.35 0.65 -11.92
C LEU A 87 0.51 2.14 -12.24
N VAL A 88 1.49 2.78 -11.60
CA VAL A 88 1.71 4.23 -11.69
C VAL A 88 2.57 4.58 -12.90
N MET A 89 2.05 5.41 -13.78
CA MET A 89 2.68 5.85 -15.03
C MET A 89 2.60 7.37 -15.15
N ARG A 90 3.59 7.98 -15.82
CA ARG A 90 3.61 9.43 -16.09
C ARG A 90 3.01 9.74 -17.45
N LEU A 91 2.17 10.78 -17.52
CA LEU A 91 1.65 11.30 -18.80
C LEU A 91 2.70 12.07 -19.60
N ASP A 92 3.60 12.78 -18.92
CA ASP A 92 4.66 13.59 -19.57
C ASP A 92 5.88 12.76 -20.03
N ALA A 93 5.80 11.44 -19.97
CA ALA A 93 6.80 10.52 -20.45
C ALA A 93 6.24 9.64 -21.57
N ARG A 94 7.05 9.34 -22.59
CA ARG A 94 6.63 8.41 -23.64
C ARG A 94 6.43 7.02 -23.06
N TYR A 95 5.41 6.32 -23.54
CA TYR A 95 5.22 4.90 -23.25
C TYR A 95 6.32 4.09 -23.94
N THR A 96 7.19 3.49 -23.16
CA THR A 96 8.40 2.80 -23.62
C THR A 96 8.34 1.29 -23.34
N ASN A 97 9.32 0.54 -23.86
CA ASN A 97 9.45 -0.88 -23.54
C ASN A 97 9.65 -1.15 -22.05
N GLU A 98 10.17 -0.18 -21.28
CA GLU A 98 10.31 -0.34 -19.83
C GLU A 98 8.95 -0.33 -19.12
N GLU A 99 7.98 0.48 -19.58
CA GLU A 99 6.61 0.41 -19.06
C GLU A 99 5.96 -0.93 -19.43
N LYS A 100 6.17 -1.42 -20.65
CA LYS A 100 5.72 -2.77 -21.07
C LYS A 100 6.35 -3.86 -20.17
N ASN A 101 7.64 -3.75 -19.88
CA ASN A 101 8.35 -4.67 -19.01
C ASN A 101 7.84 -4.61 -17.56
N THR A 102 7.39 -3.43 -17.08
CA THR A 102 6.77 -3.30 -15.76
C THR A 102 5.51 -4.15 -15.65
N VAL A 103 4.68 -4.12 -16.68
CA VAL A 103 3.46 -4.94 -16.75
C VAL A 103 3.79 -6.43 -16.72
N LYS A 104 4.70 -6.84 -17.59
CA LYS A 104 5.18 -8.23 -17.65
C LYS A 104 5.75 -8.69 -16.32
N TRP A 105 6.55 -7.84 -15.69
CA TRP A 105 7.13 -8.09 -14.39
C TRP A 105 6.06 -8.31 -13.29
N ILE A 106 4.96 -7.53 -13.31
CA ILE A 106 3.83 -7.74 -12.38
C ILE A 106 3.23 -9.15 -12.59
N GLN A 107 3.03 -9.55 -13.84
CA GLN A 107 2.49 -10.87 -14.16
C GLN A 107 3.43 -12.00 -13.73
N GLU A 108 4.73 -11.86 -13.96
CA GLU A 108 5.74 -12.84 -13.59
C GLU A 108 5.90 -13.02 -12.08
N ASN A 109 5.81 -11.92 -11.32
CA ASN A 109 6.04 -11.96 -9.86
C ASN A 109 4.77 -12.13 -9.03
N PHE A 110 3.63 -11.63 -9.51
CA PHE A 110 2.36 -11.79 -8.81
C PHE A 110 1.41 -12.77 -9.49
N GLY A 111 1.67 -13.19 -10.73
CA GLY A 111 0.83 -14.07 -11.52
C GLY A 111 -0.16 -13.30 -12.41
N GLU A 112 -0.66 -13.98 -13.44
CA GLU A 112 -1.55 -13.37 -14.45
C GLU A 112 -2.83 -12.80 -13.84
N GLU A 113 -3.38 -13.44 -12.82
CA GLU A 113 -4.60 -13.01 -12.11
C GLU A 113 -4.44 -11.63 -11.44
N ALA A 114 -3.19 -11.18 -11.15
CA ALA A 114 -2.95 -9.85 -10.61
C ALA A 114 -3.45 -8.75 -11.55
N THR A 115 -3.52 -9.02 -12.85
CA THR A 115 -4.04 -8.08 -13.86
C THR A 115 -5.49 -7.70 -13.61
N ARG A 116 -6.30 -8.62 -13.07
CA ARG A 116 -7.72 -8.38 -12.74
C ARG A 116 -7.89 -7.40 -11.57
N TYR A 117 -6.86 -7.28 -10.73
CA TYR A 117 -6.80 -6.37 -9.58
C TYR A 117 -5.91 -5.16 -9.85
N THR A 118 -5.57 -4.89 -11.11
CA THR A 118 -4.71 -3.77 -11.50
C THR A 118 -5.53 -2.62 -12.09
N ILE A 119 -5.25 -1.41 -11.62
CA ILE A 119 -5.72 -0.15 -12.21
C ILE A 119 -4.49 0.65 -12.64
N ILE A 120 -4.50 1.20 -13.87
CA ILE A 120 -3.46 2.11 -14.33
C ILE A 120 -3.71 3.49 -13.75
N LEU A 121 -2.75 4.00 -12.97
CA LEU A 121 -2.83 5.34 -12.40
C LEU A 121 -1.86 6.27 -13.14
N PHE A 122 -2.43 7.16 -13.94
CA PHE A 122 -1.66 8.21 -14.59
C PHE A 122 -1.40 9.36 -13.62
N THR A 123 -0.15 9.78 -13.53
CA THR A 123 0.28 10.98 -12.80
C THR A 123 0.55 12.13 -13.76
N ARG A 124 0.80 13.32 -13.24
CA ARG A 124 0.99 14.54 -14.04
C ARG A 124 -0.27 14.96 -14.83
N GLY A 125 -1.45 14.82 -14.26
CA GLY A 125 -2.69 15.27 -14.87
C GLY A 125 -2.74 16.75 -15.22
N ASP A 126 -1.90 17.56 -14.57
CA ASP A 126 -1.66 18.98 -14.90
C ASP A 126 -1.09 19.17 -16.31
N GLN A 127 -0.47 18.16 -16.89
CA GLN A 127 0.17 18.24 -18.22
C GLN A 127 -0.81 18.01 -19.39
N LEU A 128 -2.04 17.59 -19.15
CA LEU A 128 -3.04 17.37 -20.21
C LEU A 128 -3.50 18.68 -20.89
N LYS A 129 -3.34 19.84 -20.22
CA LYS A 129 -3.57 21.19 -20.79
C LYS A 129 -4.90 21.33 -21.53
N GLY A 130 -5.96 20.67 -21.06
CA GLY A 130 -7.30 20.69 -21.66
C GLY A 130 -7.64 19.51 -22.55
N GLN A 131 -6.69 18.64 -22.89
CA GLN A 131 -6.95 17.35 -23.52
C GLN A 131 -7.59 16.39 -22.50
N THR A 132 -8.47 15.51 -22.94
CA THR A 132 -8.99 14.45 -22.09
C THR A 132 -7.97 13.31 -21.96
N LEU A 133 -8.06 12.52 -20.87
CA LEU A 133 -7.21 11.34 -20.72
C LEU A 133 -7.50 10.28 -21.80
N ASP A 134 -8.76 10.18 -22.23
CA ASP A 134 -9.19 9.25 -23.27
C ASP A 134 -8.60 9.61 -24.64
N ASP A 135 -8.57 10.90 -24.99
CA ASP A 135 -7.89 11.37 -26.20
C ASP A 135 -6.40 11.04 -26.16
N TYR A 136 -5.74 11.32 -25.02
CA TYR A 136 -4.32 11.01 -24.83
C TYR A 136 -4.02 9.51 -24.99
N ILE A 137 -4.84 8.64 -24.39
CA ILE A 137 -4.69 7.18 -24.51
C ILE A 137 -4.89 6.74 -25.97
N SER A 138 -5.84 7.34 -26.67
CA SER A 138 -6.18 6.98 -28.05
C SER A 138 -5.10 7.30 -29.07
N GLU A 139 -4.21 8.26 -28.76
CA GLU A 139 -3.07 8.64 -29.63
C GLU A 139 -1.98 7.58 -29.71
N ASN A 140 -1.94 6.64 -28.74
CA ASN A 140 -0.90 5.61 -28.68
C ASN A 140 -1.52 4.21 -28.65
N ASN A 141 -1.37 3.46 -29.75
CA ASN A 141 -1.95 2.13 -29.88
C ASN A 141 -1.45 1.13 -28.80
N ASP A 142 -0.20 1.23 -28.40
CA ASP A 142 0.36 0.35 -27.36
C ASP A 142 -0.24 0.67 -25.99
N LEU A 143 -0.42 1.96 -25.70
CA LEU A 143 -1.06 2.40 -24.44
C LEU A 143 -2.54 2.03 -24.42
N LYS A 144 -3.22 2.19 -25.54
CA LYS A 144 -4.61 1.76 -25.72
C LYS A 144 -4.77 0.26 -25.54
N ALA A 145 -3.86 -0.56 -26.11
CA ALA A 145 -3.85 -2.00 -25.93
C ALA A 145 -3.67 -2.36 -24.43
N LEU A 146 -2.72 -1.71 -23.75
CA LEU A 146 -2.47 -1.93 -22.33
C LEU A 146 -3.72 -1.63 -21.48
N VAL A 147 -4.40 -0.52 -21.75
CA VAL A 147 -5.62 -0.12 -21.03
C VAL A 147 -6.73 -1.16 -21.26
N ASN A 148 -6.94 -1.55 -22.52
CA ASN A 148 -7.96 -2.55 -22.89
C ASN A 148 -7.70 -3.91 -22.20
N GLU A 149 -6.45 -4.38 -22.17
CA GLU A 149 -6.07 -5.61 -21.46
C GLU A 149 -6.39 -5.58 -19.97
N ARG A 150 -6.52 -4.39 -19.38
CA ARG A 150 -6.91 -4.17 -17.98
C ARG A 150 -8.40 -3.89 -17.81
N GLY A 151 -9.22 -4.12 -18.87
CA GLY A 151 -10.67 -3.89 -18.85
C GLY A 151 -11.01 -2.42 -18.66
N ASP A 152 -10.30 -1.53 -19.33
CA ASP A 152 -10.45 -0.09 -19.29
C ASP A 152 -10.38 0.53 -17.88
N ARG A 153 -9.58 -0.11 -17.00
CA ARG A 153 -9.38 0.37 -15.64
C ARG A 153 -8.18 1.31 -15.56
N TYR A 154 -8.46 2.58 -15.61
CA TYR A 154 -7.46 3.64 -15.45
C TYR A 154 -8.01 4.83 -14.67
N HIS A 155 -7.10 5.62 -14.12
CA HIS A 155 -7.43 6.81 -13.35
C HIS A 155 -6.34 7.87 -13.50
N LEU A 156 -6.68 9.13 -13.21
CA LEU A 156 -5.79 10.28 -13.35
C LEU A 156 -5.59 10.98 -12.02
N PHE A 157 -4.32 11.23 -11.67
CA PHE A 157 -3.97 12.10 -10.54
C PHE A 157 -3.21 13.34 -11.00
N ASN A 158 -3.61 14.47 -10.46
CA ASN A 158 -2.78 15.65 -10.35
C ASN A 158 -2.21 15.72 -8.92
N ASN A 159 -0.97 15.25 -8.74
CA ASN A 159 -0.31 15.22 -7.43
C ASN A 159 0.09 16.62 -6.93
N GLU A 160 0.14 17.64 -7.79
CA GLU A 160 0.37 19.03 -7.38
C GLU A 160 -0.87 19.59 -6.64
N ASN A 161 -2.04 19.01 -6.89
CA ASN A 161 -3.29 19.41 -6.22
C ASN A 161 -3.83 18.31 -5.32
N MET A 162 -3.10 17.94 -4.27
CA MET A 162 -3.50 16.93 -3.28
C MET A 162 -4.81 17.29 -2.55
N LYS A 163 -5.15 18.57 -2.47
CA LYS A 163 -6.38 19.05 -1.80
C LYS A 163 -7.64 18.75 -2.60
N LYS A 164 -7.55 18.51 -3.91
CA LYS A 164 -8.68 18.08 -4.73
C LYS A 164 -9.03 16.62 -4.40
N ARG A 165 -9.85 16.42 -3.37
CA ARG A 165 -10.18 15.09 -2.86
C ARG A 165 -11.02 14.26 -3.82
N SER A 166 -11.78 14.88 -4.74
CA SER A 166 -12.60 14.14 -5.70
C SER A 166 -11.80 13.13 -6.52
N GLN A 167 -10.52 13.42 -6.85
CA GLN A 167 -9.67 12.46 -7.55
C GLN A 167 -9.40 11.17 -6.74
N VAL A 168 -9.42 11.25 -5.42
CA VAL A 168 -9.24 10.08 -4.54
C VAL A 168 -10.55 9.35 -4.36
N THR A 169 -11.65 10.06 -4.14
CA THR A 169 -13.00 9.48 -4.06
C THR A 169 -13.32 8.66 -5.32
N GLU A 170 -13.12 9.25 -6.50
CA GLU A 170 -13.32 8.58 -7.79
C GLU A 170 -12.42 7.33 -7.96
N LEU A 171 -11.17 7.39 -7.48
CA LEU A 171 -10.29 6.22 -7.48
C LEU A 171 -10.83 5.11 -6.57
N LEU A 172 -11.27 5.45 -5.35
CA LEU A 172 -11.82 4.48 -4.41
C LEU A 172 -13.09 3.82 -4.93
N GLU A 173 -13.98 4.57 -5.59
CA GLU A 173 -15.16 4.03 -6.25
C GLU A 173 -14.79 3.02 -7.36
N LYS A 174 -13.77 3.35 -8.18
CA LYS A 174 -13.27 2.42 -9.22
C LYS A 174 -12.67 1.15 -8.60
N ILE A 175 -11.95 1.28 -7.49
CA ILE A 175 -11.41 0.12 -6.76
C ILE A 175 -12.54 -0.74 -6.23
N GLU A 176 -13.55 -0.16 -5.59
CA GLU A 176 -14.70 -0.91 -5.05
C GLU A 176 -15.47 -1.64 -6.15
N LYS A 177 -15.70 -0.97 -7.28
CA LYS A 177 -16.34 -1.57 -8.46
C LYS A 177 -15.54 -2.79 -8.94
N MET A 178 -14.23 -2.64 -9.14
CA MET A 178 -13.34 -3.71 -9.58
C MET A 178 -13.32 -4.87 -8.58
N VAL A 179 -13.22 -4.59 -7.28
CA VAL A 179 -13.23 -5.63 -6.24
C VAL A 179 -14.55 -6.39 -6.25
N LYS A 180 -15.68 -5.70 -6.40
CA LYS A 180 -17.00 -6.32 -6.50
C LYS A 180 -17.11 -7.23 -7.74
N GLU A 181 -16.61 -6.78 -8.89
CA GLU A 181 -16.55 -7.57 -10.13
C GLU A 181 -15.67 -8.83 -9.97
N ASN A 182 -14.63 -8.76 -9.13
CA ASN A 182 -13.75 -9.89 -8.78
C ASN A 182 -14.28 -10.75 -7.59
N GLY A 183 -15.57 -10.66 -7.28
CA GLY A 183 -16.18 -11.49 -6.23
C GLY A 183 -16.08 -10.91 -4.81
N GLY A 184 -15.75 -9.63 -4.66
CA GLY A 184 -15.71 -8.93 -3.37
C GLY A 184 -14.51 -9.26 -2.49
N GLN A 185 -13.50 -9.95 -3.04
CA GLN A 185 -12.33 -10.41 -2.32
C GLN A 185 -11.06 -9.64 -2.73
N HIS A 186 -10.06 -9.66 -1.86
CA HIS A 186 -8.72 -9.20 -2.19
C HIS A 186 -8.00 -10.21 -3.09
N TYR A 187 -6.99 -9.73 -3.81
CA TYR A 187 -6.08 -10.58 -4.57
C TYR A 187 -5.29 -11.50 -3.64
N THR A 188 -5.10 -12.76 -4.02
CA THR A 188 -4.25 -13.72 -3.30
C THR A 188 -3.57 -14.68 -4.26
N ASN A 189 -2.41 -15.18 -3.86
CA ASN A 189 -1.65 -16.24 -4.54
C ASN A 189 -0.85 -17.02 -3.49
N GLU A 190 -0.03 -17.98 -3.94
CA GLU A 190 0.78 -18.81 -3.03
C GLU A 190 1.75 -18.00 -2.15
N MET A 191 2.29 -16.87 -2.63
CA MET A 191 3.15 -16.01 -1.83
C MET A 191 2.37 -15.35 -0.68
N TYR A 192 1.15 -14.85 -0.96
CA TYR A 192 0.28 -14.26 0.05
C TYR A 192 -0.21 -15.30 1.06
N LYS A 193 -0.55 -16.51 0.61
CA LYS A 193 -0.91 -17.62 1.52
C LYS A 193 0.23 -17.96 2.46
N LYS A 194 1.46 -18.11 1.95
CA LYS A 194 2.65 -18.34 2.77
C LYS A 194 2.88 -17.22 3.78
N ALA A 195 2.81 -15.95 3.34
CA ALA A 195 2.95 -14.80 4.24
C ALA A 195 1.88 -14.80 5.35
N GLN A 196 0.63 -15.13 5.02
CA GLN A 196 -0.43 -15.28 6.02
C GLN A 196 -0.14 -16.39 7.03
N ASP A 197 0.34 -17.53 6.56
CA ASP A 197 0.64 -18.67 7.43
C ASP A 197 1.81 -18.37 8.36
N GLU A 198 2.83 -17.68 7.88
CA GLU A 198 3.94 -17.17 8.70
C GLU A 198 3.45 -16.20 9.78
N ILE A 199 2.59 -15.24 9.42
CA ILE A 199 2.01 -14.28 10.37
C ILE A 199 1.18 -15.00 11.44
N LYS A 200 0.33 -15.97 11.04
CA LYS A 200 -0.46 -16.78 11.97
C LYS A 200 0.43 -17.61 12.90
N TRP A 201 1.45 -18.24 12.35
CA TRP A 201 2.43 -19.04 13.10
C TRP A 201 3.16 -18.20 14.15
N GLU A 202 3.68 -17.04 13.77
CA GLU A 202 4.34 -16.13 14.70
C GLU A 202 3.38 -15.63 15.80
N ALA A 203 2.14 -15.33 15.46
CA ALA A 203 1.12 -14.95 16.42
C ALA A 203 0.80 -16.10 17.41
N GLN A 204 0.70 -17.33 16.94
CA GLN A 204 0.48 -18.51 17.78
C GLN A 204 1.68 -18.78 18.68
N LYS A 205 2.90 -18.67 18.15
CA LYS A 205 4.15 -18.85 18.91
C LYS A 205 4.28 -17.81 20.03
N GLN A 206 3.87 -16.58 19.79
CA GLN A 206 3.85 -15.54 20.81
C GLN A 206 2.80 -15.80 21.90
N ARG A 207 1.60 -16.27 21.52
CA ARG A 207 0.56 -16.70 22.48
C ARG A 207 1.03 -17.89 23.34
N ALA A 208 1.67 -18.89 22.74
CA ALA A 208 2.17 -20.07 23.45
C ALA A 208 3.29 -19.75 24.45
N LYS A 209 4.04 -18.67 24.24
CA LYS A 209 5.10 -18.22 25.15
C LYS A 209 4.60 -17.49 26.40
N GLY A 210 3.28 -17.32 26.58
CA GLY A 210 2.67 -16.77 27.80
C GLY A 210 3.04 -15.33 28.14
N TYR A 211 3.66 -14.63 27.21
CA TYR A 211 4.07 -13.25 27.44
C TYR A 211 2.94 -12.30 27.02
N GLY A 212 2.41 -11.55 27.99
CA GLY A 212 1.66 -10.34 27.70
C GLY A 212 2.57 -9.33 27.01
N ARG A 213 2.63 -9.37 25.68
CA ARG A 213 3.44 -8.45 24.88
C ARG A 213 2.59 -7.34 24.34
N THR A 214 3.07 -6.12 24.56
CA THR A 214 2.64 -4.94 23.83
C THR A 214 3.11 -5.11 22.38
N ALA A 215 2.18 -5.34 21.45
CA ALA A 215 2.50 -5.26 20.04
C ALA A 215 2.68 -3.78 19.69
N LEU A 216 3.91 -3.35 19.42
CA LEU A 216 4.19 -2.02 18.88
C LEU A 216 4.03 -2.10 17.37
N GLU A 217 2.98 -1.52 16.85
CA GLU A 217 2.85 -1.28 15.41
C GLU A 217 3.36 0.13 15.12
N VAL A 218 4.51 0.21 14.44
CA VAL A 218 5.04 1.49 13.98
C VAL A 218 4.26 1.87 12.73
N ILE A 219 3.32 2.78 12.87
CA ILE A 219 2.63 3.40 11.75
C ILE A 219 3.48 4.58 11.29
N GLY A 220 3.79 4.61 9.98
CA GLY A 220 4.70 5.60 9.39
C GLY A 220 4.44 7.03 9.86
N GLY A 221 5.52 7.77 10.10
CA GLY A 221 5.46 9.16 10.56
C GLY A 221 5.65 9.39 12.05
N GLY A 222 6.17 8.41 12.79
CA GLY A 222 6.56 8.61 14.20
C GLY A 222 5.43 8.51 15.21
N THR A 223 4.24 8.09 14.78
CA THR A 223 3.13 7.80 15.71
C THR A 223 3.17 6.32 16.07
N VAL A 224 3.47 6.03 17.32
CA VAL A 224 3.45 4.66 17.86
C VAL A 224 2.07 4.43 18.47
N VAL A 225 1.29 3.51 17.88
CA VAL A 225 0.08 3.01 18.51
C VAL A 225 0.45 1.73 19.24
N ALA A 226 0.49 1.79 20.55
CA ALA A 226 0.67 0.63 21.39
C ALA A 226 -0.67 -0.07 21.60
N VAL A 227 -0.86 -1.25 21.03
CA VAL A 227 -1.99 -2.12 21.35
C VAL A 227 -1.51 -3.11 22.40
N ALA A 228 -1.86 -2.86 23.65
CA ALA A 228 -1.60 -3.80 24.74
C ALA A 228 -2.70 -4.87 24.75
N VAL A 229 -2.35 -6.09 24.35
CA VAL A 229 -3.23 -7.25 24.56
C VAL A 229 -2.81 -7.92 25.86
N ALA A 230 -3.53 -7.63 26.92
CA ALA A 230 -3.37 -8.38 28.18
C ALA A 230 -4.16 -9.69 28.08
N VAL A 231 -3.46 -10.81 27.91
CA VAL A 231 -4.05 -12.14 28.01
C VAL A 231 -3.88 -12.61 29.45
N ALA A 232 -4.80 -12.25 30.30
CA ALA A 232 -5.01 -12.93 31.57
C ALA A 232 -6.07 -14.02 31.33
N GLY A 233 -5.81 -15.24 31.78
CA GLY A 233 -6.58 -16.46 31.52
C GLY A 233 -8.07 -16.27 31.25
N GLY A 234 -8.46 -16.50 30.02
CA GLY A 234 -9.85 -16.72 29.62
C GLY A 234 -10.71 -15.53 29.24
N ALA A 235 -10.30 -14.29 29.50
CA ALA A 235 -11.03 -13.11 29.03
C ALA A 235 -10.04 -12.05 28.56
N GLY A 236 -9.90 -11.89 27.27
CA GLY A 236 -9.01 -10.89 26.68
C GLY A 236 -9.65 -9.50 26.71
N ALA A 237 -9.05 -8.55 27.42
CA ALA A 237 -9.39 -7.14 27.29
C ALA A 237 -8.41 -6.49 26.30
N VAL A 238 -8.93 -5.87 25.25
CA VAL A 238 -8.16 -5.05 24.32
C VAL A 238 -8.25 -3.60 24.78
N VAL A 239 -7.15 -3.03 25.21
CA VAL A 239 -7.09 -1.60 25.52
C VAL A 239 -6.30 -0.92 24.40
N ALA A 240 -6.97 -0.13 23.58
CA ALA A 240 -6.34 0.75 22.59
C ALA A 240 -6.16 2.13 23.22
N ALA A 241 -4.92 2.59 23.32
CA ALA A 241 -4.60 3.95 23.71
C ALA A 241 -3.88 4.66 22.56
N ALA A 242 -4.52 5.67 21.97
CA ALA A 242 -3.89 6.58 21.02
C ALA A 242 -3.50 7.86 21.78
N GLY A 243 -2.21 8.19 21.83
CA GLY A 243 -1.77 9.43 22.48
C GLY A 243 -0.28 9.70 22.41
N ARG A 244 0.04 10.98 22.42
CA ARG A 244 1.41 11.49 22.60
C ARG A 244 1.84 11.23 24.06
N ALA A 245 2.65 10.25 24.28
CA ALA A 245 3.63 10.11 25.35
C ALA A 245 3.78 8.65 25.79
N ALA A 246 4.90 8.08 25.47
CA ALA A 246 5.32 6.77 25.95
C ALA A 246 5.52 6.68 27.49
N ALA A 247 5.47 7.80 28.19
CA ALA A 247 5.74 7.85 29.64
C ALA A 247 4.50 7.62 30.53
N THR A 248 3.29 7.87 30.02
CA THR A 248 2.06 7.80 30.85
C THR A 248 1.37 6.44 30.79
N VAL A 249 1.58 5.65 29.75
CA VAL A 249 0.94 4.35 29.56
C VAL A 249 1.54 3.27 30.47
N GLY A 250 2.82 3.39 30.81
CA GLY A 250 3.48 2.46 31.73
C GLY A 250 2.90 2.47 33.16
N ALA A 251 2.47 3.63 33.62
CA ALA A 251 1.90 3.76 34.97
C ALA A 251 0.46 3.23 35.08
N ALA A 252 -0.36 3.37 34.04
CA ALA A 252 -1.74 2.89 34.05
C ALA A 252 -1.82 1.35 33.94
N VAL A 253 -0.91 0.73 33.19
CA VAL A 253 -0.85 -0.74 33.05
C VAL A 253 -0.35 -1.41 34.33
N LEU A 254 0.60 -0.79 35.03
CA LEU A 254 1.08 -1.29 36.32
C LEU A 254 0.03 -1.14 37.44
N GLY A 255 -0.85 -0.13 37.37
CA GLY A 255 -1.94 0.06 38.32
C GLY A 255 -3.03 -1.00 38.19
N ALA A 256 -3.39 -1.39 36.98
CA ALA A 256 -4.38 -2.43 36.73
C ALA A 256 -3.90 -3.84 37.11
N ALA A 257 -2.62 -4.13 36.93
CA ALA A 257 -2.02 -5.40 37.30
C ALA A 257 -1.93 -5.58 38.84
N LYS A 258 -1.78 -4.48 39.61
CA LYS A 258 -1.76 -4.52 41.07
C LYS A 258 -3.15 -4.61 41.70
N ALA A 259 -4.21 -4.14 41.02
CA ALA A 259 -5.58 -4.23 41.51
C ALA A 259 -6.21 -5.62 41.33
N GLY A 260 -5.70 -6.44 40.40
CA GLY A 260 -6.16 -7.82 40.13
C GLY A 260 -5.54 -8.90 41.02
N LEU A 261 -4.66 -8.54 41.95
CA LEU A 261 -3.94 -9.48 42.84
C LEU A 261 -4.46 -9.43 44.31
N LYS A 262 -5.65 -8.90 44.52
CA LYS A 262 -6.35 -9.02 45.78
C LYS A 262 -7.73 -9.64 45.55
N LEU A 263 -7.75 -10.94 45.42
CA LEU A 263 -8.83 -11.85 45.82
C LEU A 263 -8.22 -13.24 45.97
#